data_6549ddf7c2c93f5a7d4398027d3d3633
#
_entry.id   6549ddf7c2c93f5a7d4398027d3d3633
#
_cell.length_a   1.000
_cell.length_b   1.000
_cell.length_c   1.000
_cell.angle_alpha   90.00
_cell.angle_beta   90.00
_cell.angle_gamma   90.00
#
_symmetry.space_group_name_H-M   'P 1'
#
loop_
_entity.id
_entity.type
_entity.pdbx_description
1 polymer ?
#
loop_
_entity_poly.entity_id
_entity_poly.type
_entity_poly.pdbx_seq_one_letter_code
_entity_poly.pdbx_strand_id
1 'polypeptide(L)'
;MFQKSNTYKSIDKLIILVLLFVHLTPLYTNDYFLTQDSPSHLYNGYVLKSILSSDNYLLSEYFTFQFSFSPNLVSTLLYTVFSFIFSQQITYVLIHIIIWVLLPFSVYYLLIFNRKENGFLTVFVFPFLYSFPFILGFDSFCLGLSLALLLYGFWLRNRALTQTKVALLISFLAMLLFFTHLVAACFFLIIVGVNIFISVAKSIYYKEKKLNQAIKQFLIEWVVFLPLISFLLIYMLGLDSASYEISVLTSDFNFEKLIKMDDLILFWSAEEGKFLKYLAITLLLVCGFSILLSFAQHTNKQINRATINWFTVILFLFLYFVVPDAMAGGSFISNR
;
A
#
# COMPACT_ATOMS: atom_id res chain seq x y z
N MET A 1 -33.52 18.36 11.05
CA MET A 1 -32.77 17.68 9.96
C MET A 1 -31.35 17.23 10.37
N PHE A 2 -30.79 17.67 11.47
CA PHE A 2 -29.42 17.37 11.93
C PHE A 2 -29.24 16.03 12.66
N GLN A 3 -30.30 15.40 13.16
CA GLN A 3 -30.25 14.16 13.93
C GLN A 3 -30.02 12.89 13.07
N LYS A 4 -30.48 12.88 11.80
CA LYS A 4 -30.28 11.75 10.87
C LYS A 4 -28.79 11.49 10.49
N SER A 5 -27.97 12.53 10.44
CA SER A 5 -26.56 12.42 10.00
C SER A 5 -25.67 11.65 11.00
N ASN A 6 -25.97 11.64 12.29
CA ASN A 6 -25.13 10.98 13.29
C ASN A 6 -25.41 9.46 13.38
N THR A 7 -26.66 9.05 13.12
CA THR A 7 -27.06 7.64 13.21
C THR A 7 -26.42 6.81 12.07
N TYR A 8 -26.36 7.34 10.86
CA TYR A 8 -25.72 6.65 9.73
C TYR A 8 -24.21 6.42 9.99
N LYS A 9 -23.50 7.39 10.56
CA LYS A 9 -22.05 7.27 10.87
C LYS A 9 -21.73 6.19 11.90
N SER A 10 -22.63 5.92 12.82
CA SER A 10 -22.42 4.84 13.80
C SER A 10 -22.66 3.46 13.19
N ILE A 11 -23.63 3.36 12.27
CA ILE A 11 -23.95 2.10 11.58
C ILE A 11 -22.79 1.67 10.65
N ASP A 12 -22.23 2.60 9.87
CA ASP A 12 -21.09 2.29 8.99
C ASP A 12 -19.89 1.74 9.76
N LYS A 13 -19.55 2.38 10.89
CA LYS A 13 -18.47 1.91 11.75
C LYS A 13 -18.75 0.55 12.35
N LEU A 14 -20.00 0.33 12.76
CA LEU A 14 -20.42 -0.97 13.31
C LEU A 14 -20.29 -2.08 12.25
N ILE A 15 -20.73 -1.83 11.02
CA ILE A 15 -20.59 -2.79 9.91
C ILE A 15 -19.10 -3.10 9.67
N ILE A 16 -18.24 -2.08 9.58
CA ILE A 16 -16.81 -2.26 9.39
C ILE A 16 -16.21 -3.09 10.54
N LEU A 17 -16.58 -2.82 11.79
CA LEU A 17 -16.10 -3.57 12.94
C LEU A 17 -16.56 -5.03 12.92
N VAL A 18 -17.84 -5.28 12.57
CA VAL A 18 -18.38 -6.65 12.44
C VAL A 18 -17.65 -7.41 11.33
N LEU A 19 -17.46 -6.79 10.16
CA LEU A 19 -16.73 -7.41 9.06
C LEU A 19 -15.28 -7.70 9.46
N LEU A 20 -14.63 -6.76 10.14
CA LEU A 20 -13.26 -6.96 10.64
C LEU A 20 -13.20 -8.16 11.59
N PHE A 21 -14.13 -8.24 12.56
CA PHE A 21 -14.19 -9.35 13.50
C PHE A 21 -14.38 -10.69 12.80
N VAL A 22 -15.32 -10.76 11.82
CA VAL A 22 -15.56 -11.97 11.02
C VAL A 22 -14.31 -12.38 10.24
N HIS A 23 -13.63 -11.43 9.59
CA HIS A 23 -12.41 -11.73 8.80
C HIS A 23 -11.21 -12.11 9.67
N LEU A 24 -11.16 -11.66 10.91
CA LEU A 24 -10.12 -12.06 11.85
C LEU A 24 -10.33 -13.49 12.39
N THR A 25 -11.51 -14.10 12.22
CA THR A 25 -11.85 -15.44 12.77
C THR A 25 -10.80 -16.51 12.44
N PRO A 26 -10.27 -16.65 11.19
CA PRO A 26 -9.28 -17.67 10.89
C PRO A 26 -7.98 -17.55 11.69
N LEU A 27 -7.63 -16.36 12.19
CA LEU A 27 -6.41 -16.13 12.98
C LEU A 27 -6.51 -16.66 14.41
N TYR A 28 -7.72 -16.82 14.97
CA TYR A 28 -7.86 -17.38 16.31
C TYR A 28 -8.41 -18.80 16.33
N THR A 29 -8.95 -19.29 15.22
CA THR A 29 -9.48 -20.66 15.13
C THR A 29 -8.41 -21.67 14.73
N ASN A 30 -7.27 -21.21 14.24
CA ASN A 30 -6.15 -22.04 13.86
C ASN A 30 -4.90 -21.65 14.65
N ASP A 31 -4.08 -22.61 15.02
CA ASP A 31 -2.80 -22.36 15.70
C ASP A 31 -1.87 -21.50 14.84
N TYR A 32 -1.88 -21.73 13.54
CA TYR A 32 -1.20 -20.92 12.55
C TYR A 32 -2.10 -20.74 11.31
N PHE A 33 -2.29 -19.50 10.88
CA PHE A 33 -2.84 -19.22 9.57
C PHE A 33 -1.71 -19.31 8.55
N LEU A 34 -1.70 -20.40 7.79
CA LEU A 34 -0.58 -20.72 6.91
C LEU A 34 -0.53 -19.77 5.71
N THR A 35 0.54 -19.02 5.63
CA THR A 35 0.98 -18.28 4.45
C THR A 35 2.32 -18.85 4.00
N GLN A 36 2.74 -18.57 2.76
CA GLN A 36 3.95 -19.21 2.23
C GLN A 36 5.22 -18.71 2.93
N ASP A 37 5.46 -17.40 2.99
CA ASP A 37 6.74 -16.82 3.43
C ASP A 37 6.71 -16.23 4.86
N SER A 38 5.53 -15.95 5.45
CA SER A 38 5.45 -15.37 6.80
C SER A 38 6.12 -16.22 7.88
N PRO A 39 6.09 -17.56 7.83
CA PRO A 39 6.87 -18.37 8.79
C PRO A 39 8.39 -18.09 8.73
N SER A 40 8.93 -17.80 7.54
CA SER A 40 10.35 -17.42 7.37
C SER A 40 10.63 -16.05 7.99
N HIS A 41 9.70 -15.09 7.84
CA HIS A 41 9.80 -13.79 8.49
C HIS A 41 9.75 -13.90 10.02
N LEU A 42 8.86 -14.74 10.55
CA LEU A 42 8.80 -15.04 11.99
C LEU A 42 10.11 -15.64 12.48
N TYR A 43 10.65 -16.64 11.75
CA TYR A 43 11.93 -17.28 12.09
C TYR A 43 13.08 -16.27 12.09
N ASN A 44 13.18 -15.41 11.08
CA ASN A 44 14.21 -14.37 11.02
C ASN A 44 14.10 -13.39 12.21
N GLY A 45 12.89 -13.01 12.60
CA GLY A 45 12.64 -12.20 13.79
C GLY A 45 13.08 -12.89 15.08
N TYR A 46 12.82 -14.19 15.19
CA TYR A 46 13.26 -15.00 16.33
C TYR A 46 14.78 -15.14 16.37
N VAL A 47 15.44 -15.41 15.26
CA VAL A 47 16.91 -15.49 15.16
C VAL A 47 17.53 -14.15 15.59
N LEU A 48 17.02 -13.04 15.09
CA LEU A 48 17.52 -11.72 15.45
C LEU A 48 17.33 -11.44 16.95
N LYS A 49 16.16 -11.76 17.52
CA LYS A 49 15.91 -11.69 18.96
C LYS A 49 16.93 -12.51 19.73
N SER A 50 17.17 -13.76 19.32
CA SER A 50 18.09 -14.67 20.02
C SER A 50 19.55 -14.20 19.99
N ILE A 51 19.99 -13.59 18.87
CA ILE A 51 21.32 -12.98 18.76
C ILE A 51 21.41 -11.76 19.69
N LEU A 52 20.40 -10.90 19.72
CA LEU A 52 20.40 -9.67 20.53
C LEU A 52 20.31 -9.95 22.04
N SER A 53 19.62 -11.03 22.45
CA SER A 53 19.48 -11.42 23.85
C SER A 53 20.56 -12.38 24.31
N SER A 54 21.38 -12.92 23.41
CA SER A 54 22.35 -13.99 23.68
C SER A 54 21.72 -15.24 24.30
N ASP A 55 20.41 -15.47 24.08
CA ASP A 55 19.66 -16.56 24.67
C ASP A 55 20.00 -17.94 24.09
N ASN A 56 20.54 -17.97 22.85
CA ASN A 56 20.82 -19.20 22.15
C ASN A 56 22.20 -19.15 21.48
N TYR A 57 23.17 -19.76 22.12
CA TYR A 57 24.54 -19.83 21.65
C TYR A 57 24.66 -20.50 20.26
N LEU A 58 23.88 -21.56 20.01
CA LEU A 58 23.93 -22.27 18.72
C LEU A 58 23.53 -21.37 17.54
N LEU A 59 22.53 -20.50 17.72
CA LEU A 59 22.13 -19.59 16.64
C LEU A 59 23.21 -18.54 16.33
N SER A 60 23.95 -18.08 17.32
CA SER A 60 25.03 -17.12 17.13
C SER A 60 26.28 -17.72 16.45
N GLU A 61 26.41 -19.05 16.39
CA GLU A 61 27.45 -19.72 15.62
C GLU A 61 27.16 -19.73 14.10
N TYR A 62 25.87 -19.76 13.73
CA TYR A 62 25.42 -19.88 12.33
C TYR A 62 24.95 -18.55 11.74
N PHE A 63 24.54 -17.61 12.57
CA PHE A 63 23.95 -16.34 12.12
C PHE A 63 24.68 -15.17 12.75
N THR A 64 24.98 -14.19 11.93
CA THR A 64 25.53 -12.90 12.37
C THR A 64 24.58 -11.77 11.97
N PHE A 65 24.41 -10.79 12.86
CA PHE A 65 23.66 -9.60 12.52
C PHE A 65 24.52 -8.66 11.69
N GLN A 66 24.10 -8.42 10.46
CA GLN A 66 24.70 -7.41 9.62
C GLN A 66 23.61 -6.42 9.20
N PHE A 67 23.78 -5.15 9.61
CA PHE A 67 22.88 -4.10 9.15
C PHE A 67 23.14 -3.82 7.68
N SER A 68 22.10 -3.96 6.85
CA SER A 68 22.14 -3.55 5.45
C SER A 68 21.12 -2.45 5.19
N PHE A 69 21.48 -1.50 4.34
CA PHE A 69 20.55 -0.47 3.88
C PHE A 69 19.65 -1.08 2.80
N SER A 70 18.59 -1.77 3.25
CA SER A 70 17.70 -2.51 2.35
C SER A 70 16.22 -2.31 2.73
N PRO A 71 15.30 -2.39 1.77
CA PRO A 71 13.87 -2.46 2.06
C PRO A 71 13.52 -3.75 2.80
N ASN A 72 12.25 -3.88 3.24
CA ASN A 72 11.70 -5.04 3.98
C ASN A 72 12.24 -5.25 5.40
N LEU A 73 12.92 -4.26 5.97
CA LEU A 73 13.48 -4.36 7.32
C LEU A 73 12.41 -4.28 8.41
N VAL A 74 11.36 -3.49 8.18
CA VAL A 74 10.35 -3.18 9.23
C VAL A 74 9.60 -4.42 9.67
N SER A 75 9.23 -5.34 8.78
CA SER A 75 8.54 -6.57 9.18
C SER A 75 9.42 -7.43 10.09
N THR A 76 10.70 -7.65 9.73
CA THR A 76 11.64 -8.39 10.56
C THR A 76 11.80 -7.76 11.95
N LEU A 77 11.91 -6.42 12.02
CA LEU A 77 11.99 -5.71 13.29
C LEU A 77 10.70 -5.84 14.10
N LEU A 78 9.53 -5.81 13.48
CA LEU A 78 8.27 -6.04 14.19
C LEU A 78 8.21 -7.45 14.75
N TYR A 79 8.52 -8.48 13.97
CA TYR A 79 8.60 -9.86 14.46
C TYR A 79 9.60 -9.99 15.61
N THR A 80 10.75 -9.34 15.51
CA THR A 80 11.78 -9.34 16.59
C THR A 80 11.24 -8.72 17.87
N VAL A 81 10.70 -7.50 17.80
CA VAL A 81 10.20 -6.76 18.97
C VAL A 81 9.06 -7.52 19.65
N PHE A 82 8.11 -8.04 18.88
CA PHE A 82 7.02 -8.83 19.46
C PHE A 82 7.51 -10.16 20.06
N SER A 83 8.53 -10.79 19.48
CA SER A 83 9.13 -12.02 19.99
C SER A 83 9.86 -11.83 21.33
N PHE A 84 10.25 -10.61 21.72
CA PHE A 84 10.76 -10.33 23.07
C PHE A 84 9.66 -10.39 24.14
N ILE A 85 8.40 -10.17 23.76
CA ILE A 85 7.28 -10.01 24.68
C ILE A 85 6.38 -11.25 24.66
N PHE A 86 6.18 -11.83 23.49
CA PHE A 86 5.20 -12.88 23.24
C PHE A 86 5.85 -14.16 22.70
N SER A 87 5.14 -15.28 22.80
CA SER A 87 5.52 -16.51 22.11
C SER A 87 5.50 -16.32 20.58
N GLN A 88 6.20 -17.20 19.87
CA GLN A 88 6.24 -17.15 18.40
C GLN A 88 4.84 -17.21 17.77
N GLN A 89 3.97 -18.07 18.28
CA GLN A 89 2.58 -18.19 17.83
C GLN A 89 1.80 -16.90 18.03
N ILE A 90 1.85 -16.29 19.23
CA ILE A 90 1.18 -15.02 19.51
C ILE A 90 1.76 -13.91 18.65
N THR A 91 3.08 -13.85 18.49
CA THR A 91 3.76 -12.87 17.63
C THR A 91 3.24 -12.97 16.19
N TYR A 92 3.16 -14.19 15.65
CA TYR A 92 2.64 -14.45 14.31
C TYR A 92 1.22 -13.91 14.14
N VAL A 93 0.32 -14.29 15.05
CA VAL A 93 -1.08 -13.86 15.01
C VAL A 93 -1.21 -12.34 15.14
N LEU A 94 -0.46 -11.71 16.05
CA LEU A 94 -0.51 -10.26 16.26
C LEU A 94 -0.08 -9.47 15.01
N ILE A 95 0.99 -9.90 14.33
CA ILE A 95 1.44 -9.24 13.10
C ILE A 95 0.36 -9.33 12.02
N HIS A 96 -0.27 -10.47 11.84
CA HIS A 96 -1.35 -10.65 10.87
C HIS A 96 -2.61 -9.84 11.24
N ILE A 97 -2.94 -9.75 12.53
CA ILE A 97 -4.01 -8.84 13.00
C ILE A 97 -3.68 -7.39 12.63
N ILE A 98 -2.43 -6.94 12.84
CA ILE A 98 -2.01 -5.58 12.48
C ILE A 98 -2.18 -5.35 10.99
N ILE A 99 -1.73 -6.28 10.14
CA ILE A 99 -1.87 -6.18 8.69
C ILE A 99 -3.35 -6.04 8.28
N TRP A 100 -4.22 -6.90 8.82
CA TRP A 100 -5.63 -6.93 8.45
C TRP A 100 -6.44 -5.76 9.00
N VAL A 101 -6.07 -5.22 10.17
CA VAL A 101 -6.73 -4.03 10.73
C VAL A 101 -6.25 -2.76 10.02
N LEU A 102 -4.96 -2.69 9.70
CA LEU A 102 -4.35 -1.48 9.17
C LEU A 102 -4.88 -1.14 7.77
N LEU A 103 -5.14 -2.12 6.92
CA LEU A 103 -5.61 -1.86 5.55
C LEU A 103 -7.02 -1.22 5.53
N PRO A 104 -8.07 -1.79 6.15
CA PRO A 104 -9.38 -1.14 6.22
C PRO A 104 -9.33 0.22 6.93
N PHE A 105 -8.52 0.33 7.98
CA PHE A 105 -8.34 1.61 8.68
C PHE A 105 -7.75 2.69 7.76
N SER A 106 -6.73 2.36 6.99
CA SER A 106 -6.07 3.29 6.08
C SER A 106 -7.00 3.75 4.96
N VAL A 107 -7.78 2.81 4.39
CA VAL A 107 -8.79 3.12 3.37
C VAL A 107 -9.93 3.97 3.96
N TYR A 108 -10.45 3.61 5.13
CA TYR A 108 -11.45 4.43 5.82
C TYR A 108 -10.95 5.85 6.05
N TYR A 109 -9.73 5.98 6.60
CA TYR A 109 -9.09 7.27 6.83
C TYR A 109 -8.97 8.10 5.55
N LEU A 110 -8.63 7.49 4.43
CA LEU A 110 -8.52 8.16 3.14
C LEU A 110 -9.89 8.58 2.58
N LEU A 111 -10.90 7.70 2.66
CA LEU A 111 -12.23 7.93 2.11
C LEU A 111 -12.98 9.06 2.81
N ILE A 112 -12.91 9.12 4.15
CA ILE A 112 -13.58 10.18 4.93
C ILE A 112 -12.96 11.57 4.74
N PHE A 113 -11.77 11.65 4.13
CA PHE A 113 -11.14 12.94 3.82
C PHE A 113 -11.95 13.75 2.82
N ASN A 114 -12.50 13.11 1.80
CA ASN A 114 -13.28 13.79 0.77
C ASN A 114 -14.70 14.09 1.25
N ARG A 115 -15.39 13.08 1.76
CA ARG A 115 -16.75 13.17 2.33
C ARG A 115 -16.88 12.13 3.43
N LYS A 116 -17.44 12.54 4.55
CA LYS A 116 -17.65 11.64 5.71
C LYS A 116 -18.58 10.47 5.37
N GLU A 117 -19.49 10.66 4.43
CA GLU A 117 -20.43 9.65 3.95
C GLU A 117 -19.75 8.51 3.18
N ASN A 118 -18.55 8.74 2.64
CA ASN A 118 -17.81 7.72 1.87
C ASN A 118 -17.19 6.63 2.77
N GLY A 119 -17.23 6.79 4.08
CA GLY A 119 -16.63 5.82 5.01
C GLY A 119 -17.18 4.40 4.84
N PHE A 120 -18.46 4.24 4.48
CA PHE A 120 -19.06 2.92 4.24
C PHE A 120 -18.40 2.17 3.07
N LEU A 121 -17.82 2.86 2.09
CA LEU A 121 -17.13 2.23 0.96
C LEU A 121 -15.93 1.39 1.39
N THR A 122 -15.48 1.53 2.63
CA THR A 122 -14.45 0.66 3.21
C THR A 122 -14.83 -0.81 3.19
N VAL A 123 -16.12 -1.14 3.15
CA VAL A 123 -16.59 -2.54 3.08
C VAL A 123 -16.05 -3.26 1.84
N PHE A 124 -15.76 -2.56 0.76
CA PHE A 124 -15.22 -3.13 -0.47
C PHE A 124 -13.73 -3.51 -0.37
N VAL A 125 -13.06 -3.18 0.72
CA VAL A 125 -11.65 -3.56 0.96
C VAL A 125 -11.55 -4.97 1.54
N PHE A 126 -12.56 -5.47 2.21
CA PHE A 126 -12.50 -6.73 2.96
C PHE A 126 -12.14 -7.96 2.11
N PRO A 127 -12.64 -8.12 0.88
CA PRO A 127 -12.19 -9.23 0.02
C PRO A 127 -10.68 -9.23 -0.26
N PHE A 128 -10.03 -8.05 -0.23
CA PHE A 128 -8.60 -7.90 -0.49
C PHE A 128 -7.72 -8.21 0.72
N LEU A 129 -8.30 -8.47 1.90
CA LEU A 129 -7.54 -8.94 3.07
C LEU A 129 -6.91 -10.32 2.80
N TYR A 130 -7.55 -11.14 1.98
CA TYR A 130 -7.05 -12.44 1.53
C TYR A 130 -6.42 -12.34 0.13
N SER A 131 -5.77 -11.22 -0.17
CA SER A 131 -5.13 -11.03 -1.46
C SER A 131 -3.99 -12.02 -1.70
N PHE A 132 -3.67 -12.25 -2.96
CA PHE A 132 -2.56 -13.11 -3.36
C PHE A 132 -1.23 -12.75 -2.65
N PRO A 133 -0.80 -11.46 -2.56
CA PRO A 133 0.38 -11.10 -1.80
C PRO A 133 0.31 -11.47 -0.32
N PHE A 134 -0.87 -11.41 0.30
CA PHE A 134 -1.03 -11.81 1.70
C PHE A 134 -0.82 -13.33 1.85
N ILE A 135 -1.40 -14.14 0.96
CA ILE A 135 -1.26 -15.59 1.02
C ILE A 135 0.17 -16.07 0.70
N LEU A 136 0.86 -15.35 -0.17
CA LEU A 136 2.30 -15.57 -0.38
C LEU A 136 3.13 -15.18 0.85
N GLY A 137 2.55 -14.51 1.85
CA GLY A 137 3.27 -14.09 3.05
C GLY A 137 4.14 -12.85 2.82
N PHE A 138 3.76 -11.99 1.87
CA PHE A 138 4.44 -10.71 1.63
C PHE A 138 4.05 -9.67 2.68
N ASP A 139 4.30 -9.98 3.95
CA ASP A 139 3.91 -9.17 5.10
C ASP A 139 4.40 -7.73 4.99
N SER A 140 5.65 -7.55 4.58
CA SER A 140 6.24 -6.23 4.35
C SER A 140 5.48 -5.42 3.31
N PHE A 141 5.03 -6.05 2.22
CA PHE A 141 4.23 -5.39 1.19
C PHE A 141 2.85 -5.00 1.71
N CYS A 142 2.16 -5.91 2.39
CA CYS A 142 0.81 -5.67 2.93
C CYS A 142 0.82 -4.52 3.96
N LEU A 143 1.83 -4.51 4.84
CA LEU A 143 2.08 -3.39 5.77
C LEU A 143 2.39 -2.10 5.00
N GLY A 144 3.31 -2.17 4.05
CA GLY A 144 3.75 -1.05 3.25
C GLY A 144 2.61 -0.39 2.47
N LEU A 145 1.75 -1.19 1.83
CA LEU A 145 0.57 -0.70 1.11
C LEU A 145 -0.38 0.06 2.05
N SER A 146 -0.66 -0.53 3.21
CA SER A 146 -1.52 0.08 4.22
C SER A 146 -0.96 1.40 4.74
N LEU A 147 0.35 1.43 5.04
CA LEU A 147 1.05 2.64 5.48
C LEU A 147 1.13 3.69 4.38
N ALA A 148 1.32 3.30 3.11
CA ALA A 148 1.31 4.21 1.97
C ALA A 148 -0.03 4.94 1.82
N LEU A 149 -1.16 4.21 1.92
CA LEU A 149 -2.50 4.78 1.88
C LEU A 149 -2.76 5.72 3.07
N LEU A 150 -2.33 5.32 4.27
CA LEU A 150 -2.45 6.14 5.47
C LEU A 150 -1.64 7.43 5.36
N LEU A 151 -0.39 7.33 4.94
CA LEU A 151 0.50 8.47 4.74
C LEU A 151 -0.01 9.38 3.63
N TYR A 152 -0.53 8.83 2.54
CA TYR A 152 -1.15 9.62 1.49
C TYR A 152 -2.36 10.41 2.01
N GLY A 153 -3.24 9.79 2.78
CA GLY A 153 -4.36 10.47 3.43
C GLY A 153 -3.91 11.54 4.42
N PHE A 154 -2.83 11.29 5.16
CA PHE A 154 -2.24 12.27 6.08
C PHE A 154 -1.62 13.46 5.34
N TRP A 155 -0.86 13.20 4.26
CA TRP A 155 -0.32 14.24 3.40
C TRP A 155 -1.41 15.09 2.76
N LEU A 156 -2.49 14.49 2.22
CA LEU A 156 -3.61 15.24 1.64
C LEU A 156 -4.24 16.23 2.64
N ARG A 157 -4.35 15.85 3.91
CA ARG A 157 -4.90 16.73 4.98
C ARG A 157 -3.97 17.89 5.32
N ASN A 158 -2.68 17.70 5.14
CA ASN A 158 -1.64 18.63 5.53
C ASN A 158 -0.88 19.22 4.32
N ARG A 159 -1.46 19.14 3.14
CA ARG A 159 -0.80 19.48 1.88
C ARG A 159 -0.28 20.93 1.83
N ALA A 160 -0.90 21.86 2.56
CA ALA A 160 -0.43 23.23 2.62
C ALA A 160 0.98 23.36 3.22
N LEU A 161 1.46 22.31 3.93
CA LEU A 161 2.80 22.23 4.56
C LEU A 161 3.18 23.50 5.34
N THR A 162 2.19 24.16 5.95
CA THR A 162 2.39 25.42 6.67
C THR A 162 3.19 25.25 7.94
N GLN A 163 3.27 24.03 8.47
CA GLN A 163 4.02 23.69 9.68
C GLN A 163 5.23 22.82 9.35
N THR A 164 6.40 23.31 9.60
CA THR A 164 7.66 22.57 9.37
C THR A 164 7.70 21.21 10.08
N LYS A 165 7.16 21.13 11.31
CA LYS A 165 7.08 19.88 12.07
C LYS A 165 6.28 18.80 11.33
N VAL A 166 5.17 19.18 10.69
CA VAL A 166 4.33 18.26 9.92
C VAL A 166 5.05 17.82 8.64
N ALA A 167 5.74 18.73 7.96
CA ALA A 167 6.54 18.41 6.79
C ALA A 167 7.67 17.41 7.12
N LEU A 168 8.40 17.64 8.21
CA LEU A 168 9.42 16.72 8.70
C LEU A 168 8.85 15.35 9.08
N LEU A 169 7.68 15.31 9.73
CA LEU A 169 7.01 14.06 10.06
C LEU A 169 6.62 13.28 8.80
N ILE A 170 6.04 13.93 7.78
CA ILE A 170 5.71 13.30 6.51
C ILE A 170 6.97 12.75 5.84
N SER A 171 8.06 13.52 5.81
CA SER A 171 9.33 13.10 5.26
C SER A 171 9.88 11.85 5.98
N PHE A 172 9.87 11.87 7.30
CA PHE A 172 10.31 10.73 8.12
C PHE A 172 9.45 9.47 7.88
N LEU A 173 8.12 9.61 7.87
CA LEU A 173 7.22 8.50 7.60
C LEU A 173 7.38 7.95 6.17
N ALA A 174 7.67 8.82 5.20
CA ALA A 174 7.98 8.40 3.84
C ALA A 174 9.29 7.59 3.77
N MET A 175 10.32 7.97 4.54
CA MET A 175 11.55 7.17 4.67
C MET A 175 11.27 5.81 5.32
N LEU A 176 10.45 5.76 6.37
CA LEU A 176 10.05 4.49 6.99
C LEU A 176 9.31 3.58 6.00
N LEU A 177 8.55 4.15 5.08
CA LEU A 177 7.87 3.39 4.05
C LEU A 177 8.86 2.67 3.11
N PHE A 178 10.03 3.27 2.80
CA PHE A 178 11.10 2.60 2.07
C PHE A 178 11.58 1.35 2.83
N PHE A 179 11.87 1.48 4.11
CA PHE A 179 12.30 0.35 4.94
C PHE A 179 11.20 -0.69 5.17
N THR A 180 9.94 -0.30 4.99
CA THR A 180 8.82 -1.24 5.04
C THR A 180 8.76 -2.06 3.76
N HIS A 181 8.66 -1.41 2.59
CA HIS A 181 8.63 -2.12 1.31
C HIS A 181 8.90 -1.18 0.12
N LEU A 182 9.85 -1.58 -0.74
CA LEU A 182 10.29 -0.80 -1.90
C LEU A 182 9.13 -0.43 -2.84
N VAL A 183 8.34 -1.44 -3.25
CA VAL A 183 7.24 -1.24 -4.21
C VAL A 183 6.16 -0.33 -3.63
N ALA A 184 5.85 -0.47 -2.34
CA ALA A 184 4.88 0.40 -1.67
C ALA A 184 5.37 1.86 -1.61
N ALA A 185 6.67 2.08 -1.40
CA ALA A 185 7.29 3.41 -1.45
C ALA A 185 7.22 4.02 -2.85
N CYS A 186 7.48 3.23 -3.89
CA CYS A 186 7.34 3.66 -5.28
C CYS A 186 5.88 4.02 -5.61
N PHE A 187 4.92 3.19 -5.22
CA PHE A 187 3.49 3.47 -5.42
C PHE A 187 3.06 4.75 -4.71
N PHE A 188 3.52 4.95 -3.48
CA PHE A 188 3.25 6.19 -2.75
C PHE A 188 3.76 7.42 -3.50
N LEU A 189 5.02 7.41 -3.99
CA LEU A 189 5.58 8.51 -4.78
C LEU A 189 4.81 8.76 -6.09
N ILE A 190 4.39 7.69 -6.76
CA ILE A 190 3.59 7.81 -8.00
C ILE A 190 2.27 8.51 -7.71
N ILE A 191 1.52 8.08 -6.68
CA ILE A 191 0.23 8.68 -6.32
C ILE A 191 0.39 10.15 -5.93
N VAL A 192 1.39 10.46 -5.11
CA VAL A 192 1.70 11.82 -4.69
C VAL A 192 2.11 12.67 -5.88
N GLY A 193 3.01 12.15 -6.73
CA GLY A 193 3.51 12.84 -7.91
C GLY A 193 2.40 13.19 -8.90
N VAL A 194 1.52 12.24 -9.21
CA VAL A 194 0.33 12.49 -10.05
C VAL A 194 -0.55 13.57 -9.44
N ASN A 195 -0.78 13.51 -8.13
CA ASN A 195 -1.62 14.49 -7.45
C ASN A 195 -1.00 15.91 -7.48
N ILE A 196 0.30 16.03 -7.24
CA ILE A 196 1.03 17.31 -7.32
C ILE A 196 0.96 17.82 -8.76
N PHE A 197 1.32 17.00 -9.74
CA PHE A 197 1.34 17.37 -11.15
C PHE A 197 -0.02 17.90 -11.64
N ILE A 198 -1.09 17.13 -11.42
CA ILE A 198 -2.43 17.54 -11.83
C ILE A 198 -2.88 18.83 -11.13
N SER A 199 -2.55 18.98 -9.85
CA SER A 199 -2.90 20.19 -9.10
C SER A 199 -2.21 21.43 -9.66
N VAL A 200 -0.93 21.31 -9.98
CA VAL A 200 -0.14 22.41 -10.57
C VAL A 200 -0.64 22.72 -11.99
N ALA A 201 -0.84 21.70 -12.83
CA ALA A 201 -1.37 21.85 -14.17
C ALA A 201 -2.72 22.58 -14.17
N LYS A 202 -3.62 22.22 -13.23
CA LYS A 202 -4.90 22.92 -13.04
C LYS A 202 -4.71 24.40 -12.69
N SER A 203 -3.84 24.68 -11.72
CA SER A 203 -3.64 26.06 -11.28
C SER A 203 -3.10 26.97 -12.39
N ILE A 204 -2.32 26.40 -13.32
CA ILE A 204 -1.84 27.10 -14.51
C ILE A 204 -2.97 27.24 -15.54
N TYR A 205 -3.68 26.16 -15.85
CA TYR A 205 -4.74 26.15 -16.86
C TYR A 205 -5.87 27.13 -16.55
N TYR A 206 -6.32 27.17 -15.30
CA TYR A 206 -7.37 28.08 -14.84
C TYR A 206 -6.83 29.48 -14.47
N LYS A 207 -5.55 29.75 -14.70
CA LYS A 207 -4.90 31.05 -14.38
C LYS A 207 -5.08 31.47 -12.90
N GLU A 208 -5.23 30.48 -12.00
CA GLU A 208 -5.33 30.75 -10.56
C GLU A 208 -4.02 31.26 -9.98
N LYS A 209 -2.87 30.82 -10.55
CA LYS A 209 -1.53 31.20 -10.16
C LYS A 209 -0.69 31.57 -11.37
N LYS A 210 0.23 32.52 -11.17
CA LYS A 210 1.29 32.79 -12.15
C LYS A 210 2.23 31.56 -12.24
N LEU A 211 2.83 31.34 -13.40
CA LEU A 211 3.72 30.19 -13.65
C LEU A 211 4.80 30.05 -12.56
N ASN A 212 5.46 31.12 -12.19
CA ASN A 212 6.50 31.10 -11.13
C ASN A 212 5.96 30.65 -9.76
N GLN A 213 4.72 31.01 -9.42
CA GLN A 213 4.09 30.58 -8.17
C GLN A 213 3.72 29.10 -8.23
N ALA A 214 3.25 28.63 -9.37
CA ALA A 214 2.93 27.22 -9.58
C ALA A 214 4.20 26.33 -9.51
N ILE A 215 5.30 26.75 -10.14
CA ILE A 215 6.61 26.08 -10.06
C ILE A 215 7.12 26.06 -8.61
N LYS A 216 7.06 27.20 -7.91
CA LYS A 216 7.46 27.27 -6.50
C LYS A 216 6.67 26.29 -5.64
N GLN A 217 5.36 26.22 -5.84
CA GLN A 217 4.52 25.25 -5.13
C GLN A 217 4.92 23.80 -5.45
N PHE A 218 5.13 23.47 -6.71
CA PHE A 218 5.61 22.17 -7.15
C PHE A 218 6.90 21.77 -6.41
N LEU A 219 7.89 22.65 -6.40
CA LEU A 219 9.16 22.39 -5.73
C LEU A 219 9.01 22.20 -4.23
N ILE A 220 8.23 23.04 -3.55
CA ILE A 220 7.97 22.94 -2.10
C ILE A 220 7.32 21.60 -1.76
N GLU A 221 6.31 21.16 -2.54
CA GLU A 221 5.65 19.90 -2.28
C GLU A 221 6.59 18.69 -2.48
N TRP A 222 7.55 18.76 -3.43
CA TRP A 222 8.51 17.70 -3.68
C TRP A 222 9.67 17.65 -2.69
N VAL A 223 10.09 18.78 -2.14
CA VAL A 223 11.20 18.85 -1.15
C VAL A 223 10.99 17.89 0.02
N VAL A 224 9.74 17.72 0.46
CA VAL A 224 9.39 16.82 1.56
C VAL A 224 9.70 15.36 1.25
N PHE A 225 9.72 14.97 -0.02
CA PHE A 225 9.95 13.60 -0.46
C PHE A 225 11.40 13.37 -0.95
N LEU A 226 12.25 14.40 -0.98
CA LEU A 226 13.65 14.24 -1.39
C LEU A 226 14.40 13.16 -0.59
N PRO A 227 14.24 13.04 0.75
CA PRO A 227 14.91 11.97 1.49
C PRO A 227 14.49 10.57 1.01
N LEU A 228 13.19 10.33 0.78
CA LEU A 228 12.73 9.06 0.23
C LEU A 228 13.30 8.82 -1.17
N ILE A 229 13.27 9.84 -2.03
CA ILE A 229 13.83 9.74 -3.40
C ILE A 229 15.32 9.42 -3.34
N SER A 230 16.07 10.07 -2.43
CA SER A 230 17.49 9.80 -2.24
C SER A 230 17.72 8.36 -1.79
N PHE A 231 16.90 7.82 -0.90
CA PHE A 231 17.00 6.42 -0.45
C PHE A 231 16.76 5.45 -1.58
N LEU A 232 15.73 5.69 -2.40
CA LEU A 232 15.46 4.87 -3.58
C LEU A 232 16.61 4.91 -4.57
N LEU A 233 17.18 6.09 -4.84
CA LEU A 233 18.33 6.24 -5.76
C LEU A 233 19.57 5.53 -5.22
N ILE A 234 19.92 5.72 -3.93
CA ILE A 234 21.06 5.04 -3.30
C ILE A 234 20.89 3.53 -3.40
N TYR A 235 19.70 3.02 -3.09
CA TYR A 235 19.42 1.60 -3.18
C TYR A 235 19.56 1.09 -4.62
N MET A 236 18.97 1.77 -5.59
CA MET A 236 19.03 1.38 -7.01
C MET A 236 20.45 1.42 -7.57
N LEU A 237 21.26 2.41 -7.17
CA LEU A 237 22.67 2.52 -7.58
C LEU A 237 23.58 1.48 -6.89
N GLY A 238 23.19 1.01 -5.71
CA GLY A 238 23.91 -0.04 -4.96
C GLY A 238 23.58 -1.46 -5.42
N LEU A 239 22.61 -1.65 -6.33
CA LEU A 239 22.33 -2.95 -6.92
C LEU A 239 23.44 -3.28 -7.92
N ASP A 240 24.31 -4.21 -7.58
CA ASP A 240 25.35 -4.71 -8.49
C ASP A 240 24.71 -5.33 -9.73
N SER A 241 25.01 -4.76 -10.88
CA SER A 241 24.54 -5.23 -12.19
C SER A 241 24.98 -6.67 -12.53
N ALA A 242 25.97 -7.19 -11.81
CA ALA A 242 26.52 -8.53 -12.04
C ALA A 242 25.75 -9.67 -11.36
N SER A 243 24.92 -9.40 -10.35
CA SER A 243 24.21 -10.43 -9.59
C SER A 243 22.75 -10.61 -10.01
N TYR A 244 22.22 -9.70 -10.78
CA TYR A 244 20.88 -9.80 -11.34
C TYR A 244 21.00 -9.80 -12.86
N GLU A 245 20.98 -10.98 -13.49
CA GLU A 245 20.44 -11.04 -14.83
C GLU A 245 19.08 -10.33 -14.74
N ILE A 246 19.08 -9.07 -15.16
CA ILE A 246 17.83 -8.40 -15.50
C ILE A 246 17.34 -9.23 -16.68
N SER A 247 16.64 -10.31 -16.41
CA SER A 247 15.67 -10.82 -17.35
C SER A 247 14.62 -9.70 -17.44
N VAL A 248 14.98 -8.65 -18.16
CA VAL A 248 14.00 -7.80 -18.81
C VAL A 248 13.33 -8.78 -19.77
N LEU A 249 12.45 -9.59 -19.20
CA LEU A 249 11.38 -10.19 -19.96
C LEU A 249 10.70 -8.97 -20.55
N THR A 250 11.04 -8.66 -21.80
CA THR A 250 10.35 -7.69 -22.62
C THR A 250 8.88 -7.99 -22.39
N SER A 251 8.27 -7.21 -21.53
CA SER A 251 6.85 -7.35 -21.27
C SER A 251 6.20 -6.79 -22.53
N ASP A 252 6.04 -7.63 -23.53
CA ASP A 252 5.06 -7.34 -24.54
C ASP A 252 3.77 -7.01 -23.80
N PHE A 253 3.14 -5.91 -24.18
CA PHE A 253 1.88 -5.49 -23.59
C PHE A 253 0.92 -6.69 -23.65
N ASN A 254 0.76 -7.37 -22.53
CA ASN A 254 0.21 -8.71 -22.54
C ASN A 254 -1.20 -8.70 -21.98
N PHE A 255 -2.19 -8.77 -22.87
CA PHE A 255 -3.58 -8.95 -22.48
C PHE A 255 -3.86 -10.25 -21.71
N GLU A 256 -2.93 -11.23 -21.73
CA GLU A 256 -3.06 -12.42 -20.89
C GLU A 256 -3.12 -12.09 -19.40
N LYS A 257 -2.54 -10.98 -18.97
CA LYS A 257 -2.65 -10.49 -17.59
C LYS A 257 -4.11 -10.20 -17.19
N LEU A 258 -4.97 -9.79 -18.13
CA LEU A 258 -6.42 -9.68 -17.87
C LEU A 258 -7.09 -11.03 -17.64
N ILE A 259 -6.57 -12.07 -18.26
CA ILE A 259 -7.10 -13.43 -18.10
C ILE A 259 -6.68 -14.02 -16.75
N LYS A 260 -5.53 -13.57 -16.23
CA LYS A 260 -4.96 -13.99 -14.94
C LYS A 260 -5.34 -13.08 -13.76
N MET A 261 -6.39 -12.25 -13.90
CA MET A 261 -6.84 -11.36 -12.81
C MET A 261 -7.42 -12.11 -11.61
N ASP A 262 -7.72 -13.37 -11.74
CA ASP A 262 -8.05 -14.29 -10.65
C ASP A 262 -6.92 -14.40 -9.60
N ASP A 263 -5.65 -14.22 -9.99
CA ASP A 263 -4.51 -14.20 -9.07
C ASP A 263 -4.47 -12.96 -8.15
N LEU A 264 -5.26 -11.93 -8.39
CA LEU A 264 -5.30 -10.72 -7.54
C LEU A 264 -5.95 -10.95 -6.18
N ILE A 265 -6.86 -11.90 -6.11
CA ILE A 265 -7.57 -12.29 -4.89
C ILE A 265 -7.37 -13.79 -4.73
N LEU A 266 -7.24 -14.25 -3.49
CA LEU A 266 -7.08 -15.65 -3.20
C LEU A 266 -8.23 -16.47 -3.75
N PHE A 267 -7.93 -17.60 -4.37
CA PHE A 267 -8.89 -18.64 -4.68
C PHE A 267 -8.35 -20.03 -4.28
N TRP A 268 -9.26 -20.89 -3.80
CA TRP A 268 -8.94 -22.27 -3.42
C TRP A 268 -9.41 -23.25 -4.48
N SER A 269 -10.28 -22.81 -5.38
CA SER A 269 -10.81 -23.61 -6.47
C SER A 269 -10.93 -22.80 -7.75
N ALA A 270 -10.95 -23.49 -8.90
CA ALA A 270 -11.14 -22.84 -10.19
C ALA A 270 -12.51 -22.12 -10.30
N GLU A 271 -13.51 -22.53 -9.52
CA GLU A 271 -14.83 -21.90 -9.50
C GLU A 271 -14.80 -20.57 -8.74
N GLU A 272 -14.11 -20.54 -7.59
CA GLU A 272 -13.88 -19.31 -6.84
C GLU A 272 -13.07 -18.30 -7.64
N GLY A 273 -12.01 -18.76 -8.33
CA GLY A 273 -11.23 -17.92 -9.22
C GLY A 273 -12.07 -17.27 -10.31
N LYS A 274 -13.00 -18.02 -10.93
CA LYS A 274 -13.96 -17.44 -11.89
C LYS A 274 -14.84 -16.38 -11.28
N PHE A 275 -15.38 -16.61 -10.09
CA PHE A 275 -16.21 -15.63 -9.37
C PHE A 275 -15.43 -14.35 -9.09
N LEU A 276 -14.20 -14.47 -8.57
CA LEU A 276 -13.34 -13.33 -8.24
C LEU A 276 -12.96 -12.54 -9.48
N LYS A 277 -12.71 -13.21 -10.61
CA LYS A 277 -12.48 -12.59 -11.90
C LYS A 277 -13.69 -11.74 -12.34
N TYR A 278 -14.90 -12.28 -12.25
CA TYR A 278 -16.11 -11.52 -12.57
C TYR A 278 -16.32 -10.35 -11.62
N LEU A 279 -16.00 -10.51 -10.35
CA LEU A 279 -16.03 -9.43 -9.37
C LEU A 279 -15.04 -8.31 -9.75
N ALA A 280 -13.78 -8.65 -10.06
CA ALA A 280 -12.77 -7.69 -10.49
C ALA A 280 -13.18 -6.95 -11.77
N ILE A 281 -13.67 -7.68 -12.78
CA ILE A 281 -14.19 -7.07 -14.03
C ILE A 281 -15.36 -6.15 -13.72
N THR A 282 -16.29 -6.55 -12.86
CA THR A 282 -17.44 -5.72 -12.47
C THR A 282 -16.98 -4.44 -11.78
N LEU A 283 -16.03 -4.53 -10.85
CA LEU A 283 -15.44 -3.34 -10.20
C LEU A 283 -14.78 -2.42 -11.20
N LEU A 284 -14.03 -2.95 -12.17
CA LEU A 284 -13.42 -2.14 -13.24
C LEU A 284 -14.46 -1.46 -14.11
N LEU A 285 -15.54 -2.15 -14.47
CA LEU A 285 -16.64 -1.58 -15.26
C LEU A 285 -17.37 -0.48 -14.49
N VAL A 286 -17.67 -0.70 -13.20
CA VAL A 286 -18.26 0.32 -12.31
C VAL A 286 -17.33 1.53 -12.20
N CYS A 287 -16.05 1.32 -12.04
CA CYS A 287 -15.05 2.38 -12.05
C CYS A 287 -15.04 3.13 -13.38
N GLY A 288 -14.96 2.43 -14.50
CA GLY A 288 -15.00 3.01 -15.85
C GLY A 288 -16.26 3.82 -16.10
N PHE A 289 -17.42 3.28 -15.76
CA PHE A 289 -18.70 3.98 -15.87
C PHE A 289 -18.76 5.24 -14.99
N SER A 290 -18.26 5.17 -13.77
CA SER A 290 -18.16 6.33 -12.86
C SER A 290 -17.25 7.42 -13.44
N ILE A 291 -16.18 7.06 -14.14
CA ILE A 291 -15.32 7.99 -14.88
C ILE A 291 -16.12 8.68 -15.98
N LEU A 292 -16.79 7.92 -16.82
CA LEU A 292 -17.60 8.44 -17.94
C LEU A 292 -18.70 9.39 -17.43
N LEU A 293 -19.42 9.00 -16.38
CA LEU A 293 -20.42 9.88 -15.76
C LEU A 293 -19.80 11.16 -15.19
N SER A 294 -18.62 11.07 -14.59
CA SER A 294 -17.90 12.25 -14.07
C SER A 294 -17.52 13.22 -15.19
N PHE A 295 -17.09 12.73 -16.35
CA PHE A 295 -16.83 13.56 -17.52
C PHE A 295 -18.11 14.14 -18.12
N ALA A 296 -19.19 13.36 -18.22
CA ALA A 296 -20.47 13.82 -18.79
C ALA A 296 -21.16 14.90 -17.93
N GLN A 297 -21.00 14.87 -16.62
CA GLN A 297 -21.62 15.83 -15.71
C GLN A 297 -20.84 17.14 -15.58
N HIS A 298 -19.59 17.20 -16.04
CA HIS A 298 -18.72 18.36 -15.87
C HIS A 298 -18.63 19.24 -17.12
N THR A 299 -19.73 19.91 -17.45
CA THR A 299 -19.72 21.02 -18.42
C THR A 299 -19.15 22.33 -17.87
N ASN A 300 -18.83 22.46 -16.57
CA ASN A 300 -18.37 23.69 -15.95
C ASN A 300 -17.17 23.48 -15.01
N LYS A 301 -16.04 24.07 -15.40
CA LYS A 301 -14.87 24.64 -14.66
C LYS A 301 -14.34 23.99 -13.37
N GLN A 302 -15.00 23.01 -12.76
CA GLN A 302 -14.48 22.30 -11.59
C GLN A 302 -14.08 20.87 -11.99
N ILE A 303 -12.87 20.72 -12.52
CA ILE A 303 -12.23 19.41 -12.52
C ILE A 303 -12.08 19.02 -11.05
N ASN A 304 -12.98 18.17 -10.59
CA ASN A 304 -13.11 17.81 -9.18
C ASN A 304 -11.91 16.97 -8.73
N ARG A 305 -11.65 16.89 -7.43
CA ARG A 305 -10.67 15.96 -6.81
C ARG A 305 -10.88 14.51 -7.29
N ALA A 306 -12.12 14.14 -7.65
CA ALA A 306 -12.44 12.87 -8.29
C ALA A 306 -11.59 12.61 -9.55
N THR A 307 -11.37 13.60 -10.41
CA THR A 307 -10.57 13.43 -11.64
C THR A 307 -9.11 13.06 -11.38
N ILE A 308 -8.53 13.54 -10.26
CA ILE A 308 -7.16 13.19 -9.86
C ILE A 308 -7.09 11.71 -9.50
N ASN A 309 -8.08 11.21 -8.74
CA ASN A 309 -8.12 9.81 -8.34
C ASN A 309 -8.27 8.89 -9.55
N TRP A 310 -9.07 9.29 -10.54
CA TRP A 310 -9.24 8.54 -11.78
C TRP A 310 -7.98 8.46 -12.63
N PHE A 311 -7.24 9.55 -12.75
CA PHE A 311 -5.95 9.53 -13.44
C PHE A 311 -4.98 8.57 -12.78
N THR A 312 -4.99 8.53 -11.45
CA THR A 312 -4.18 7.58 -10.69
C THR A 312 -4.59 6.13 -10.97
N VAL A 313 -5.89 5.83 -10.99
CA VAL A 313 -6.40 4.49 -11.32
C VAL A 313 -5.98 4.07 -12.74
N ILE A 314 -6.15 4.94 -13.74
CA ILE A 314 -5.75 4.66 -15.12
C ILE A 314 -4.24 4.41 -15.21
N LEU A 315 -3.43 5.22 -14.51
CA LEU A 315 -1.99 5.04 -14.48
C LEU A 315 -1.60 3.68 -13.87
N PHE A 316 -2.23 3.28 -12.76
CA PHE A 316 -1.94 1.98 -12.16
C PHE A 316 -2.41 0.82 -13.03
N LEU A 317 -3.54 0.94 -13.69
CA LEU A 317 -3.95 -0.04 -14.69
C LEU A 317 -2.93 -0.14 -15.83
N PHE A 318 -2.44 0.98 -16.33
CA PHE A 318 -1.39 0.98 -17.35
C PHE A 318 -0.10 0.33 -16.83
N LEU A 319 0.34 0.68 -15.63
CA LEU A 319 1.53 0.09 -15.02
C LEU A 319 1.38 -1.43 -14.81
N TYR A 320 0.19 -1.90 -14.44
CA TYR A 320 -0.10 -3.33 -14.32
C TYR A 320 0.23 -4.10 -15.61
N PHE A 321 -0.07 -3.53 -16.78
CA PHE A 321 0.21 -4.18 -18.06
C PHE A 321 1.67 -4.04 -18.51
N VAL A 322 2.35 -2.96 -18.11
CA VAL A 322 3.69 -2.61 -18.60
C VAL A 322 4.80 -3.13 -17.68
N VAL A 323 4.54 -3.17 -16.36
CA VAL A 323 5.56 -3.58 -15.39
C VAL A 323 5.80 -5.10 -15.52
N PRO A 324 7.06 -5.55 -15.65
CA PRO A 324 7.39 -6.97 -15.71
C PRO A 324 7.10 -7.66 -14.37
N ASP A 325 6.81 -8.97 -14.43
CA ASP A 325 6.50 -9.78 -13.24
C ASP A 325 7.70 -9.96 -12.31
N ALA A 326 8.90 -9.86 -12.85
CA ALA A 326 10.13 -9.92 -12.07
C ALA A 326 11.08 -8.79 -12.46
N MET A 327 11.59 -8.06 -11.45
CA MET A 327 12.55 -6.97 -11.62
C MET A 327 13.39 -6.82 -10.36
N ALA A 328 14.70 -6.58 -10.53
CA ALA A 328 15.63 -6.30 -9.42
C ALA A 328 15.55 -7.34 -8.27
N GLY A 329 15.46 -8.63 -8.61
CA GLY A 329 15.37 -9.72 -7.62
C GLY A 329 14.00 -9.89 -6.96
N GLY A 330 13.01 -9.08 -7.32
CA GLY A 330 11.62 -9.27 -6.89
C GLY A 330 10.81 -10.03 -7.93
N SER A 331 9.99 -10.98 -7.49
CA SER A 331 9.01 -11.69 -8.32
C SER A 331 7.59 -11.21 -8.05
N PHE A 332 6.67 -11.53 -8.94
CA PHE A 332 5.24 -11.17 -8.82
C PHE A 332 4.99 -9.66 -8.66
N ILE A 333 5.79 -8.81 -9.31
CA ILE A 333 5.68 -7.35 -9.16
C ILE A 333 4.35 -6.84 -9.70
N SER A 334 3.86 -7.39 -10.80
CA SER A 334 2.57 -7.02 -11.39
C SER A 334 1.37 -7.41 -10.50
N ASN A 335 1.53 -8.40 -9.62
CA ASN A 335 0.49 -8.87 -8.71
C ASN A 335 0.54 -8.18 -7.34
N ARG A 336 1.49 -7.30 -7.12
CA ARG A 336 1.64 -6.44 -5.93
C ARG A 336 1.05 -5.05 -6.20
#